data_f8f2c1a3f76adb0d1d591bbdddc708f6
#
_entry.id   f8f2c1a3f76adb0d1d591bbdddc708f6
#
_cell.length_a   1.000
_cell.length_b   1.000
_cell.length_c   1.000
_cell.angle_alpha   90.00
_cell.angle_beta   90.00
_cell.angle_gamma   90.00
#
_symmetry.space_group_name_H-M   'P 1'
#
loop_
_entity.id
_entity.type
_entity.pdbx_description
1 polymer ?
#
loop_
_entity_poly.entity_id
_entity_poly.type
_entity_poly.pdbx_seq_one_letter_code
_entity_poly.pdbx_strand_id
1 'polypeptide(L)'
;ESIGSLREPNIEKILELDPDLIIASTHFDPDVLKKLEDSGLTVAVLYGEESFEGVYDTILKTGKLLNADENANAVVADMQAKVKKVKEAVENQPKPKAYYVVSYGEGGDYTATGETFISQIIDMAGGENIANDATGWKYNLEALVEKDPDIVICSKYFEAKAGIKSANGYNELTAVKEGRLFEIDNNMLDRQGPRLA
;
A
#
# COMPACT_ATOMS: atom_id res chain seq x y z
N GLU A 1 11.35 -14.57 -16.10
CA GLU A 1 12.70 -13.99 -16.19
C GLU A 1 12.75 -12.61 -15.55
N SER A 2 13.90 -12.23 -14.99
CA SER A 2 14.08 -10.87 -14.48
C SER A 2 14.55 -9.96 -15.60
N ILE A 3 13.89 -8.81 -15.75
CA ILE A 3 14.20 -7.76 -16.71
C ILE A 3 14.86 -6.54 -16.03
N GLY A 4 15.51 -6.73 -14.89
CA GLY A 4 16.12 -5.67 -14.10
C GLY A 4 15.28 -5.24 -12.88
N SER A 5 15.57 -4.07 -12.36
CA SER A 5 14.83 -3.46 -11.25
C SER A 5 13.76 -2.48 -11.75
N LEU A 6 12.87 -2.04 -10.86
CA LEU A 6 11.86 -1.02 -11.17
C LEU A 6 12.49 0.31 -11.66
N ARG A 7 13.65 0.68 -11.11
CA ARG A 7 14.33 1.94 -11.44
C ARG A 7 15.36 1.78 -12.56
N GLU A 8 15.86 0.58 -12.77
CA GLU A 8 16.90 0.25 -13.76
C GLU A 8 16.47 -1.01 -14.52
N PRO A 9 15.48 -0.91 -15.42
CA PRO A 9 15.10 -2.01 -16.28
C PRO A 9 16.19 -2.27 -17.32
N ASN A 10 16.41 -3.54 -17.64
CA ASN A 10 17.35 -3.93 -18.67
C ASN A 10 16.67 -3.85 -20.06
N ILE A 11 16.88 -2.75 -20.75
CA ILE A 11 16.25 -2.45 -22.04
C ILE A 11 16.63 -3.48 -23.11
N GLU A 12 17.89 -3.90 -23.18
CA GLU A 12 18.34 -4.90 -24.15
C GLU A 12 17.60 -6.22 -23.98
N LYS A 13 17.44 -6.65 -22.73
CA LYS A 13 16.68 -7.87 -22.40
C LYS A 13 15.19 -7.75 -22.70
N ILE A 14 14.61 -6.58 -22.51
CA ILE A 14 13.21 -6.32 -22.86
C ILE A 14 13.03 -6.41 -24.38
N LEU A 15 13.94 -5.81 -25.16
CA LEU A 15 13.93 -5.89 -26.62
C LEU A 15 14.14 -7.33 -27.12
N GLU A 16 15.02 -8.09 -26.48
CA GLU A 16 15.26 -9.50 -26.81
C GLU A 16 14.02 -10.39 -26.58
N LEU A 17 13.20 -10.04 -25.59
CA LEU A 17 11.95 -10.75 -25.29
C LEU A 17 10.82 -10.43 -26.27
N ASP A 18 10.93 -9.37 -27.05
CA ASP A 18 9.97 -8.91 -28.06
C ASP A 18 8.50 -8.94 -27.58
N PRO A 19 8.17 -8.23 -26.48
CA PRO A 19 6.84 -8.29 -25.91
C PRO A 19 5.82 -7.50 -26.72
N ASP A 20 4.59 -8.01 -26.86
CA ASP A 20 3.47 -7.30 -27.48
C ASP A 20 3.07 -6.05 -26.68
N LEU A 21 3.24 -6.07 -25.36
CA LEU A 21 2.87 -5.00 -24.44
C LEU A 21 3.79 -4.98 -23.22
N ILE A 22 4.25 -3.80 -22.86
CA ILE A 22 4.93 -3.53 -21.59
C ILE A 22 3.95 -2.78 -20.68
N ILE A 23 3.77 -3.26 -19.46
CA ILE A 23 3.02 -2.54 -18.42
C ILE A 23 4.01 -1.94 -17.43
N ALA A 24 4.02 -0.61 -17.32
CA ALA A 24 4.83 0.16 -16.40
C ALA A 24 3.97 0.83 -15.33
N SER A 25 4.56 1.14 -14.18
CA SER A 25 3.90 1.84 -13.06
C SER A 25 4.45 3.25 -12.87
N THR A 26 3.94 3.97 -11.88
CA THR A 26 4.24 5.39 -11.58
C THR A 26 5.70 5.78 -11.39
N HIS A 27 6.53 4.85 -10.97
CA HIS A 27 7.94 5.13 -10.67
C HIS A 27 8.85 4.83 -11.87
N PHE A 28 8.26 4.69 -13.05
CA PHE A 28 9.01 4.41 -14.26
C PHE A 28 9.68 5.70 -14.77
N ASP A 29 10.97 5.61 -15.03
CA ASP A 29 11.78 6.74 -15.51
C ASP A 29 11.29 7.19 -16.90
N PRO A 30 10.95 8.48 -17.11
CA PRO A 30 10.50 8.99 -18.41
C PRO A 30 11.51 8.78 -19.55
N ASP A 31 12.81 8.84 -19.25
CA ASP A 31 13.84 8.61 -20.28
C ASP A 31 13.90 7.13 -20.68
N VAL A 32 13.65 6.22 -19.76
CA VAL A 32 13.53 4.79 -20.07
C VAL A 32 12.26 4.52 -20.87
N LEU A 33 11.12 5.12 -20.49
CA LEU A 33 9.86 5.02 -21.23
C LEU A 33 10.08 5.44 -22.69
N LYS A 34 10.68 6.63 -22.89
CA LYS A 34 10.96 7.14 -24.22
C LYS A 34 11.86 6.21 -25.05
N LYS A 35 12.89 5.63 -24.46
CA LYS A 35 13.78 4.67 -25.16
C LYS A 35 13.04 3.41 -25.62
N LEU A 36 12.11 2.90 -24.81
CA LEU A 36 11.30 1.74 -25.17
C LEU A 36 10.35 2.08 -26.32
N GLU A 37 9.67 3.23 -26.25
CA GLU A 37 8.77 3.73 -27.30
C GLU A 37 9.54 4.02 -28.62
N ASP A 38 10.70 4.69 -28.54
CA ASP A 38 11.56 4.95 -29.70
C ASP A 38 12.08 3.65 -30.36
N SER A 39 12.12 2.55 -29.58
CA SER A 39 12.46 1.21 -30.10
C SER A 39 11.27 0.47 -30.73
N GLY A 40 10.10 1.11 -30.81
CA GLY A 40 8.89 0.54 -31.43
C GLY A 40 8.06 -0.35 -30.50
N LEU A 41 8.40 -0.42 -29.21
CA LEU A 41 7.63 -1.22 -28.24
C LEU A 41 6.38 -0.46 -27.76
N THR A 42 5.30 -1.21 -27.54
CA THR A 42 4.08 -0.67 -26.96
C THR A 42 4.19 -0.64 -25.44
N VAL A 43 4.14 0.54 -24.84
CA VAL A 43 4.20 0.70 -23.38
C VAL A 43 2.90 1.33 -22.85
N ALA A 44 2.28 0.69 -21.88
CA ALA A 44 1.14 1.24 -21.14
C ALA A 44 1.59 1.60 -19.71
N VAL A 45 1.57 2.87 -19.38
CA VAL A 45 1.79 3.32 -18.01
C VAL A 45 0.46 3.31 -17.29
N LEU A 46 0.31 2.38 -16.34
CA LEU A 46 -0.89 2.25 -15.52
C LEU A 46 -0.66 2.91 -14.18
N TYR A 47 -1.42 3.96 -13.94
CA TYR A 47 -1.45 4.69 -12.69
C TYR A 47 -2.89 4.88 -12.23
N GLY A 48 -3.17 4.46 -10.99
CA GLY A 48 -4.40 4.79 -10.30
C GLY A 48 -4.14 5.84 -9.22
N GLU A 49 -5.16 6.59 -8.83
CA GLU A 49 -5.10 7.40 -7.62
C GLU A 49 -4.77 6.51 -6.41
N GLU A 50 -4.20 7.08 -5.36
CA GLU A 50 -3.95 6.38 -4.09
C GLU A 50 -5.27 6.17 -3.31
N SER A 51 -6.15 5.37 -3.90
CA SER A 51 -7.47 5.07 -3.40
C SER A 51 -7.93 3.68 -3.85
N PHE A 52 -8.96 3.12 -3.21
CA PHE A 52 -9.57 1.86 -3.68
C PHE A 52 -10.18 1.99 -5.06
N GLU A 53 -10.77 3.14 -5.37
CA GLU A 53 -11.29 3.47 -6.70
C GLU A 53 -10.18 3.46 -7.75
N GLY A 54 -9.01 4.01 -7.43
CA GLY A 54 -7.82 3.96 -8.29
C GLY A 54 -7.31 2.54 -8.53
N VAL A 55 -7.39 1.67 -7.52
CA VAL A 55 -7.06 0.24 -7.66
C VAL A 55 -8.06 -0.45 -8.60
N TYR A 56 -9.36 -0.21 -8.44
CA TYR A 56 -10.39 -0.77 -9.33
C TYR A 56 -10.19 -0.31 -10.77
N ASP A 57 -9.96 0.98 -10.99
CA ASP A 57 -9.68 1.55 -12.30
C ASP A 57 -8.45 0.92 -12.96
N THR A 58 -7.38 0.74 -12.21
CA THR A 58 -6.15 0.08 -12.70
C THR A 58 -6.40 -1.37 -13.11
N ILE A 59 -7.17 -2.14 -12.32
CA ILE A 59 -7.55 -3.51 -12.65
C ILE A 59 -8.39 -3.55 -13.93
N LEU A 60 -9.38 -2.66 -14.06
CA LEU A 60 -10.25 -2.59 -15.24
C LEU A 60 -9.47 -2.18 -16.50
N LYS A 61 -8.58 -1.20 -16.40
CA LYS A 61 -7.68 -0.80 -17.49
C LYS A 61 -6.76 -1.93 -17.92
N THR A 62 -6.20 -2.66 -16.96
CA THR A 62 -5.38 -3.86 -17.24
C THR A 62 -6.19 -4.92 -17.99
N GLY A 63 -7.40 -5.19 -17.51
CA GLY A 63 -8.31 -6.12 -18.18
C GLY A 63 -8.57 -5.73 -19.63
N LYS A 64 -8.84 -4.46 -19.88
CA LYS A 64 -9.08 -3.93 -21.23
C LYS A 64 -7.86 -4.07 -22.15
N LEU A 65 -6.66 -3.76 -21.64
CA LEU A 65 -5.41 -3.91 -22.41
C LEU A 65 -5.11 -5.36 -22.78
N LEU A 66 -5.51 -6.31 -21.93
CA LEU A 66 -5.28 -7.74 -22.11
C LEU A 66 -6.48 -8.48 -22.74
N ASN A 67 -7.53 -7.76 -23.16
CA ASN A 67 -8.79 -8.34 -23.65
C ASN A 67 -9.41 -9.34 -22.66
N ALA A 68 -9.35 -9.01 -21.37
CA ALA A 68 -9.82 -9.81 -20.25
C ALA A 68 -10.84 -9.05 -19.38
N ASP A 69 -11.72 -8.26 -20.01
CA ASP A 69 -12.69 -7.39 -19.34
C ASP A 69 -13.60 -8.14 -18.36
N GLU A 70 -14.09 -9.32 -18.73
CA GLU A 70 -14.96 -10.12 -17.87
C GLU A 70 -14.24 -10.52 -16.56
N ASN A 71 -12.98 -10.97 -16.67
CA ASN A 71 -12.17 -11.34 -15.51
C ASN A 71 -11.88 -10.13 -14.63
N ALA A 72 -11.53 -8.99 -15.21
CA ALA A 72 -11.27 -7.75 -14.49
C ALA A 72 -12.51 -7.28 -13.74
N ASN A 73 -13.68 -7.28 -14.37
CA ASN A 73 -14.94 -6.93 -13.74
C ASN A 73 -15.30 -7.88 -12.59
N ALA A 74 -15.09 -9.19 -12.76
CA ALA A 74 -15.32 -10.16 -11.69
C ALA A 74 -14.41 -9.94 -10.47
N VAL A 75 -13.14 -9.64 -10.70
CA VAL A 75 -12.17 -9.33 -9.62
C VAL A 75 -12.60 -8.06 -8.87
N VAL A 76 -12.95 -6.99 -9.57
CA VAL A 76 -13.40 -5.74 -8.93
C VAL A 76 -14.70 -5.96 -8.15
N ALA A 77 -15.66 -6.69 -8.70
CA ALA A 77 -16.91 -7.00 -8.01
C ALA A 77 -16.68 -7.81 -6.71
N ASP A 78 -15.76 -8.78 -6.71
CA ASP A 78 -15.39 -9.55 -5.53
C ASP A 78 -14.73 -8.66 -4.46
N MET A 79 -13.81 -7.79 -4.87
CA MET A 79 -13.17 -6.82 -3.97
C MET A 79 -14.21 -5.88 -3.33
N GLN A 80 -15.11 -5.31 -4.14
CA GLN A 80 -16.16 -4.42 -3.65
C GLN A 80 -17.10 -5.12 -2.66
N ALA A 81 -17.46 -6.39 -2.94
CA ALA A 81 -18.28 -7.18 -2.05
C ALA A 81 -17.61 -7.45 -0.70
N LYS A 82 -16.30 -7.74 -0.70
CA LYS A 82 -15.52 -7.90 0.54
C LYS A 82 -15.43 -6.62 1.34
N VAL A 83 -15.09 -5.50 0.70
CA VAL A 83 -15.04 -4.18 1.34
C VAL A 83 -16.39 -3.81 1.96
N LYS A 84 -17.48 -4.01 1.20
CA LYS A 84 -18.83 -3.78 1.70
C LYS A 84 -19.15 -4.61 2.95
N LYS A 85 -18.84 -5.91 2.91
CA LYS A 85 -19.05 -6.82 4.05
C LYS A 85 -18.29 -6.38 5.30
N VAL A 86 -17.04 -5.92 5.14
CA VAL A 86 -16.25 -5.41 6.27
C VAL A 86 -16.87 -4.14 6.82
N LYS A 87 -17.20 -3.17 5.96
CA LYS A 87 -17.83 -1.89 6.37
C LYS A 87 -19.14 -2.14 7.14
N GLU A 88 -19.99 -3.02 6.66
CA GLU A 88 -21.25 -3.39 7.35
C GLU A 88 -20.99 -4.04 8.71
N ALA A 89 -19.96 -4.86 8.83
CA ALA A 89 -19.62 -5.53 10.09
C ALA A 89 -19.12 -4.56 11.18
N VAL A 90 -18.48 -3.46 10.79
CA VAL A 90 -17.89 -2.50 11.73
C VAL A 90 -18.69 -1.21 11.89
N GLU A 91 -19.77 -1.01 11.12
CA GLU A 91 -20.55 0.24 11.06
C GLU A 91 -20.99 0.77 12.42
N ASN A 92 -21.41 -0.14 13.33
CA ASN A 92 -21.91 0.21 14.66
C ASN A 92 -20.95 -0.20 15.78
N GLN A 93 -19.68 -0.47 15.45
CA GLN A 93 -18.65 -0.81 16.44
C GLN A 93 -17.87 0.43 16.89
N PRO A 94 -17.32 0.42 18.12
CA PRO A 94 -16.36 1.44 18.53
C PRO A 94 -15.19 1.51 17.56
N LYS A 95 -14.74 2.73 17.23
CA LYS A 95 -13.59 2.95 16.37
C LYS A 95 -12.32 3.05 17.22
N PRO A 96 -11.49 2.00 17.31
CA PRO A 96 -10.22 2.09 18.02
C PRO A 96 -9.27 3.03 17.28
N LYS A 97 -8.50 3.81 18.03
CA LYS A 97 -7.38 4.60 17.50
C LYS A 97 -6.28 3.66 17.02
N ALA A 98 -5.91 3.75 15.77
CA ALA A 98 -4.93 2.89 15.13
C ALA A 98 -3.71 3.68 14.64
N TYR A 99 -2.54 3.07 14.72
CA TYR A 99 -1.31 3.58 14.14
C TYR A 99 -0.60 2.48 13.34
N TYR A 100 -0.26 2.76 12.10
CA TYR A 100 0.49 1.84 11.23
C TYR A 100 1.96 2.24 11.15
N VAL A 101 2.86 1.37 11.57
CA VAL A 101 4.31 1.64 11.57
C VAL A 101 4.90 1.22 10.23
N VAL A 102 5.33 2.20 9.44
CA VAL A 102 6.08 2.00 8.18
C VAL A 102 7.57 1.91 8.48
N SER A 103 8.09 2.84 9.31
CA SER A 103 9.48 2.86 9.78
C SER A 103 9.54 3.53 11.16
N TYR A 104 10.59 3.25 11.90
CA TYR A 104 10.81 3.78 13.26
C TYR A 104 12.29 3.90 13.59
N GLY A 105 12.63 4.72 14.60
CA GLY A 105 13.97 4.86 15.14
C GLY A 105 14.91 5.68 14.24
N GLU A 106 16.15 5.24 14.04
CA GLU A 106 17.19 6.00 13.32
C GLU A 106 16.80 6.34 11.88
N GLY A 107 15.98 5.51 11.24
CA GLY A 107 15.44 5.75 9.90
C GLY A 107 14.36 6.84 9.83
N GLY A 108 13.90 7.33 10.97
CA GLY A 108 12.78 8.24 11.12
C GLY A 108 11.45 7.52 11.31
N ASP A 109 10.50 8.23 11.89
CA ASP A 109 9.16 7.73 12.16
C ASP A 109 8.25 8.01 10.98
N TYR A 110 7.85 6.95 10.27
CA TYR A 110 6.96 7.02 9.13
C TYR A 110 5.72 6.16 9.37
N THR A 111 4.58 6.68 8.94
CA THR A 111 3.27 6.05 9.09
C THR A 111 2.41 6.28 7.85
N ALA A 112 1.29 5.60 7.78
CA ALA A 112 0.23 5.90 6.82
C ALA A 112 -0.49 7.20 7.22
N THR A 113 -0.11 8.32 6.63
CA THR A 113 -0.75 9.63 6.82
C THR A 113 -2.09 9.72 6.07
N GLY A 114 -2.90 10.76 6.33
CA GLY A 114 -4.30 10.85 5.90
C GLY A 114 -4.55 10.73 4.40
N GLU A 115 -3.60 11.15 3.57
CA GLU A 115 -3.70 11.08 2.11
C GLU A 115 -3.44 9.68 1.53
N THR A 116 -3.01 8.71 2.35
CA THR A 116 -2.61 7.39 1.89
C THR A 116 -3.80 6.43 1.75
N PHE A 117 -3.73 5.49 0.80
CA PHE A 117 -4.73 4.43 0.69
C PHE A 117 -4.72 3.49 1.92
N ILE A 118 -3.60 3.37 2.64
CA ILE A 118 -3.52 2.59 3.89
C ILE A 118 -4.38 3.27 4.97
N SER A 119 -4.41 4.60 5.03
CA SER A 119 -5.32 5.34 5.91
C SER A 119 -6.80 5.01 5.60
N GLN A 120 -7.15 4.92 4.31
CA GLN A 120 -8.48 4.48 3.90
C GLN A 120 -8.81 3.04 4.33
N ILE A 121 -7.81 2.13 4.29
CA ILE A 121 -8.00 0.75 4.78
C ILE A 121 -8.30 0.75 6.27
N ILE A 122 -7.57 1.52 7.08
CA ILE A 122 -7.80 1.63 8.51
C ILE A 122 -9.25 2.11 8.78
N ASP A 123 -9.71 3.15 8.08
CA ASP A 123 -11.08 3.66 8.23
C ASP A 123 -12.14 2.64 7.79
N MET A 124 -11.94 1.99 6.63
CA MET A 124 -12.85 0.96 6.12
C MET A 124 -12.91 -0.28 7.03
N ALA A 125 -11.83 -0.58 7.74
CA ALA A 125 -11.77 -1.64 8.75
C ALA A 125 -12.37 -1.20 10.11
N GLY A 126 -12.91 0.01 10.22
CA GLY A 126 -13.54 0.54 11.43
C GLY A 126 -12.57 1.12 12.45
N GLY A 127 -11.32 1.41 12.08
CA GLY A 127 -10.36 2.13 12.93
C GLY A 127 -10.40 3.64 12.73
N GLU A 128 -9.77 4.37 13.63
CA GLU A 128 -9.46 5.80 13.50
C GLU A 128 -7.95 5.94 13.35
N ASN A 129 -7.48 6.34 12.16
CA ASN A 129 -6.05 6.60 11.98
C ASN A 129 -5.63 7.86 12.72
N ILE A 130 -4.77 7.74 13.75
CA ILE A 130 -4.31 8.91 14.53
C ILE A 130 -3.43 9.88 13.75
N ALA A 131 -2.90 9.45 12.59
CA ALA A 131 -2.09 10.27 11.69
C ALA A 131 -2.90 10.84 10.52
N ASN A 132 -4.23 10.82 10.59
CA ASN A 132 -5.11 11.29 9.51
C ASN A 132 -4.99 12.80 9.23
N ASP A 133 -4.50 13.57 10.19
CA ASP A 133 -4.24 15.01 10.09
C ASP A 133 -2.84 15.36 9.54
N ALA A 134 -1.99 14.37 9.31
CA ALA A 134 -0.64 14.53 8.77
C ALA A 134 -0.56 14.16 7.28
N THR A 135 0.52 14.60 6.62
CA THR A 135 0.84 14.33 5.21
C THR A 135 2.32 13.99 5.03
N GLY A 136 2.67 13.34 3.91
CA GLY A 136 4.05 13.07 3.52
C GLY A 136 4.69 11.88 4.25
N TRP A 137 3.88 10.97 4.80
CA TRP A 137 4.31 9.75 5.49
C TRP A 137 5.08 9.95 6.80
N LYS A 138 5.57 11.14 7.09
CA LYS A 138 6.37 11.44 8.26
C LYS A 138 5.49 11.80 9.44
N TYR A 139 5.80 11.23 10.61
CA TYR A 139 5.05 11.52 11.83
C TYR A 139 5.98 11.87 12.99
N ASN A 140 5.48 12.66 13.93
CA ASN A 140 6.25 13.05 15.11
C ASN A 140 6.06 12.02 16.23
N LEU A 141 7.16 11.50 16.76
CA LEU A 141 7.16 10.49 17.83
C LEU A 141 6.50 11.00 19.13
N GLU A 142 6.73 12.28 19.47
CA GLU A 142 6.12 12.88 20.67
C GLU A 142 4.59 12.94 20.52
N ALA A 143 4.10 13.32 19.33
CA ALA A 143 2.67 13.31 19.02
C ALA A 143 2.08 11.89 19.04
N LEU A 144 2.84 10.88 18.60
CA LEU A 144 2.44 9.47 18.70
C LEU A 144 2.25 9.06 20.17
N VAL A 145 3.23 9.37 21.00
CA VAL A 145 3.18 9.04 22.46
C VAL A 145 2.03 9.77 23.14
N GLU A 146 1.81 11.05 22.80
CA GLU A 146 0.70 11.85 23.37
C GLU A 146 -0.69 11.31 22.96
N LYS A 147 -0.85 10.91 21.68
CA LYS A 147 -2.13 10.37 21.17
C LYS A 147 -2.42 8.96 21.65
N ASP A 148 -1.40 8.20 22.05
CA ASP A 148 -1.41 6.83 22.61
C ASP A 148 -2.48 5.94 21.96
N PRO A 149 -2.23 5.41 20.75
CA PRO A 149 -3.24 4.66 20.01
C PRO A 149 -3.67 3.37 20.74
N ASP A 150 -4.91 2.95 20.53
CA ASP A 150 -5.46 1.71 21.10
C ASP A 150 -4.81 0.45 20.52
N ILE A 151 -4.41 0.53 19.23
CA ILE A 151 -3.74 -0.56 18.50
C ILE A 151 -2.59 -0.02 17.67
N VAL A 152 -1.52 -0.81 17.57
CA VAL A 152 -0.39 -0.56 16.69
C VAL A 152 -0.27 -1.71 15.70
N ILE A 153 -0.06 -1.39 14.43
CA ILE A 153 0.07 -2.38 13.34
C ILE A 153 1.45 -2.21 12.72
N CYS A 154 2.15 -3.31 12.46
CA CYS A 154 3.46 -3.30 11.84
C CYS A 154 3.63 -4.44 10.83
N SER A 155 4.71 -4.38 10.05
CA SER A 155 5.10 -5.47 9.16
C SER A 155 5.39 -6.76 9.94
N LYS A 156 5.04 -7.91 9.39
CA LYS A 156 5.48 -9.23 9.89
C LYS A 156 6.92 -9.58 9.51
N TYR A 157 7.56 -8.75 8.68
CA TYR A 157 8.92 -8.96 8.19
C TYR A 157 9.93 -8.18 9.00
N PHE A 158 11.21 -8.55 8.86
CA PHE A 158 12.36 -7.85 9.44
C PHE A 158 12.32 -7.72 10.97
N GLU A 159 11.66 -8.66 11.65
CA GLU A 159 11.49 -8.65 13.11
C GLU A 159 10.92 -7.31 13.65
N ALA A 160 10.11 -6.62 12.83
CA ALA A 160 9.60 -5.28 13.14
C ALA A 160 8.92 -5.22 14.49
N LYS A 161 8.12 -6.23 14.84
CA LYS A 161 7.43 -6.31 16.14
C LYS A 161 8.40 -6.35 17.33
N ALA A 162 9.48 -7.10 17.21
CA ALA A 162 10.50 -7.19 18.27
C ALA A 162 11.25 -5.86 18.41
N GLY A 163 11.61 -5.25 17.28
CA GLY A 163 12.27 -3.94 17.26
C GLY A 163 11.40 -2.84 17.85
N ILE A 164 10.13 -2.75 17.47
CA ILE A 164 9.17 -1.76 17.99
C ILE A 164 9.01 -1.87 19.51
N LYS A 165 8.95 -3.07 20.06
CA LYS A 165 8.86 -3.30 21.52
C LYS A 165 10.03 -2.74 22.29
N SER A 166 11.19 -2.61 21.67
CA SER A 166 12.41 -2.07 22.30
C SER A 166 12.73 -0.63 21.87
N ALA A 167 12.06 -0.12 20.85
CA ALA A 167 12.31 1.23 20.34
C ALA A 167 11.83 2.30 21.31
N ASN A 168 12.66 3.33 21.47
CA ASN A 168 12.37 4.47 22.33
C ASN A 168 11.07 5.17 21.91
N GLY A 169 10.22 5.53 22.85
CA GLY A 169 8.89 6.09 22.61
C GLY A 169 7.82 5.03 22.28
N TYR A 170 8.10 4.11 21.37
CA TYR A 170 7.17 3.02 21.04
C TYR A 170 6.95 2.04 22.20
N ASN A 171 8.00 1.74 22.96
CA ASN A 171 7.92 0.89 24.16
C ASN A 171 7.09 1.53 25.31
N GLU A 172 6.80 2.83 25.20
CA GLU A 172 5.98 3.57 26.16
C GLU A 172 4.47 3.48 25.85
N LEU A 173 4.12 3.18 24.60
CA LEU A 173 2.72 3.09 24.16
C LEU A 173 1.96 2.01 24.94
N THR A 174 0.77 2.35 25.37
CA THR A 174 -0.14 1.43 26.07
C THR A 174 -0.45 0.19 25.24
N ALA A 175 -0.70 0.36 23.94
CA ALA A 175 -0.93 -0.74 23.00
C ALA A 175 0.24 -1.73 22.96
N VAL A 176 1.49 -1.24 22.97
CA VAL A 176 2.68 -2.10 22.95
C VAL A 176 2.86 -2.86 24.26
N LYS A 177 2.68 -2.18 25.40
CA LYS A 177 2.77 -2.77 26.74
C LYS A 177 1.72 -3.86 26.98
N GLU A 178 0.50 -3.66 26.47
CA GLU A 178 -0.62 -4.57 26.65
C GLU A 178 -0.73 -5.63 25.54
N GLY A 179 0.21 -5.69 24.62
CA GLY A 179 0.25 -6.71 23.57
C GLY A 179 -0.67 -6.47 22.39
N ARG A 180 -1.23 -5.26 22.24
CA ARG A 180 -2.06 -4.84 21.09
C ARG A 180 -1.20 -4.30 19.94
N LEU A 181 -0.02 -4.88 19.74
CA LEU A 181 0.86 -4.70 18.60
C LEU A 181 0.68 -5.88 17.65
N PHE A 182 0.05 -5.64 16.50
CA PHE A 182 -0.33 -6.64 15.53
C PHE A 182 0.59 -6.61 14.31
N GLU A 183 0.88 -7.78 13.77
CA GLU A 183 1.65 -7.96 12.56
C GLU A 183 0.75 -8.19 11.36
N ILE A 184 1.05 -7.54 10.24
CA ILE A 184 0.36 -7.76 8.98
C ILE A 184 1.36 -8.10 7.87
N ASP A 185 0.92 -8.84 6.87
CA ASP A 185 1.67 -9.02 5.64
C ASP A 185 1.60 -7.74 4.80
N ASN A 186 2.58 -6.85 4.96
CA ASN A 186 2.59 -5.59 4.24
C ASN A 186 2.69 -5.75 2.71
N ASN A 187 3.13 -6.91 2.19
CA ASN A 187 3.03 -7.17 0.74
C ASN A 187 1.57 -7.20 0.22
N MET A 188 0.60 -7.37 1.11
CA MET A 188 -0.82 -7.25 0.76
C MET A 188 -1.30 -5.80 0.80
N LEU A 189 -0.71 -4.96 1.68
CA LEU A 189 -1.04 -3.54 1.82
C LEU A 189 -0.27 -2.63 0.86
N ASP A 190 1.03 -2.88 0.66
CA ASP A 190 1.91 -1.99 -0.09
C ASP A 190 1.68 -2.09 -1.62
N ARG A 191 0.82 -2.97 -2.07
CA ARG A 191 0.58 -3.21 -3.50
C ARG A 191 -0.87 -3.01 -3.85
N GLN A 192 -1.12 -1.99 -4.64
CA GLN A 192 -2.43 -1.67 -5.19
C GLN A 192 -2.86 -2.75 -6.20
N GLY A 193 -3.54 -3.79 -5.70
CA GLY A 193 -3.98 -4.92 -6.52
C GLY A 193 -5.06 -5.77 -5.85
N PRO A 194 -5.47 -6.89 -6.48
CA PRO A 194 -6.61 -7.71 -6.04
C PRO A 194 -6.54 -8.26 -4.61
N ARG A 195 -5.35 -8.32 -4.02
CA ARG A 195 -5.14 -8.83 -2.65
C ARG A 195 -5.32 -7.78 -1.56
N LEU A 196 -5.66 -6.55 -1.95
CA LEU A 196 -5.89 -5.46 -1.01
C LEU A 196 -7.22 -5.58 -0.26
N ALA A 197 -8.17 -6.35 -0.81
CA ALA A 197 -9.51 -6.57 -0.25
C ALA A 197 -9.75 -8.02 0.19
#